data_d73120b75764095a1713d4deddebd00d
#
_entry.id   d73120b75764095a1713d4deddebd00d
#
_cell.length_a   1.000
_cell.length_b   1.000
_cell.length_c   1.000
_cell.angle_alpha   90.00
_cell.angle_beta   90.00
_cell.angle_gamma   90.00
#
_symmetry.space_group_name_H-M   'P 1'
#
loop_
_entity.id
_entity.type
_entity.pdbx_description
1 polymer ?
#
loop_
_entity_poly.entity_id
_entity_poly.type
_entity_poly.pdbx_seq_one_letter_code
_entity_poly.pdbx_strand_id
1 'polypeptide(L)'
;MAKVIKFGEDARKSLLEGVNKLADTVKVTLGPKGRNVVLDKSFGAPLITNDGVTIAKEIELEDKFENMGARLVKEVSTKTNDVAGDGTTTATVLAQSMIKEGVRNVAAGSDPMAIKRGIDKAVNTAVDGLKEISSTVNGKEDIARVASISANNEEIGNLIAEAMEKVSKDGVITIEESKTSNTELNVVEGMQFDKGYLSPYMATDTEKMEAVLDNPYILLTDKKISNIQEILPLLESLMQESGKLLIVCDDMESEALSTLILNKLRGVLNVVAVKAPGFGDKRKAMLQDIATLTGAEVITSDLGLELKDTTIAQLGRAKQVKVQKENTIIVDGAGDKQQIADRVAQIKAQINETKSDYDKEQLQERLAKIAGGVAVIGVGAATEVEMKDKKLRIEDALSATKAAVEEGIVAGGGTALINVIPKVEKLVSSLKDGEKLGAEIVLKALEEPARQIAINAGLEPAVIVQKVKSSDVGVGFDAGKEEYVDMKKAGIVDPTKVTRSALQNAASIASMVLTTESLVTDAPEQKCNCGNHGEGMPAGMDGMY
;
A
#
# COMPACT_ATOMS: atom_id res chain seq x y z
N MET A 1 -18.85 9.39 28.36
CA MET A 1 -19.98 9.09 27.44
C MET A 1 -20.57 7.74 27.83
N ALA A 2 -21.90 7.59 27.75
CA ALA A 2 -22.56 6.30 27.98
C ALA A 2 -22.21 5.34 26.84
N LYS A 3 -22.13 4.03 27.13
CA LYS A 3 -21.87 2.98 26.14
C LYS A 3 -23.15 2.18 25.87
N VAL A 4 -23.31 1.79 24.60
CA VAL A 4 -24.32 0.81 24.18
C VAL A 4 -23.60 -0.48 23.85
N ILE A 5 -24.14 -1.60 24.32
CA ILE A 5 -23.51 -2.93 24.18
C ILE A 5 -24.50 -3.86 23.50
N LYS A 6 -24.03 -4.61 22.51
CA LYS A 6 -24.73 -5.76 21.90
C LYS A 6 -23.98 -7.04 22.21
N PHE A 7 -24.69 -8.15 22.37
CA PHE A 7 -24.12 -9.45 22.71
C PHE A 7 -24.56 -10.53 21.73
N GLY A 8 -23.80 -11.61 21.68
CA GLY A 8 -24.16 -12.88 21.05
C GLY A 8 -24.54 -12.75 19.59
N GLU A 9 -25.71 -13.29 19.24
CA GLU A 9 -26.21 -13.32 17.86
C GLU A 9 -26.46 -11.92 17.28
N ASP A 10 -27.01 -10.99 18.07
CA ASP A 10 -27.28 -9.61 17.62
C ASP A 10 -25.99 -8.86 17.30
N ALA A 11 -24.92 -9.10 18.05
CA ALA A 11 -23.61 -8.54 17.79
C ALA A 11 -23.05 -9.07 16.47
N ARG A 12 -23.04 -10.38 16.27
CA ARG A 12 -22.54 -11.03 15.04
C ARG A 12 -23.36 -10.65 13.82
N LYS A 13 -24.70 -10.54 13.95
CA LYS A 13 -25.57 -10.11 12.87
C LYS A 13 -25.25 -8.67 12.41
N SER A 14 -25.07 -7.76 13.36
CA SER A 14 -24.71 -6.38 13.03
C SER A 14 -23.34 -6.28 12.34
N LEU A 15 -22.34 -7.05 12.79
CA LEU A 15 -21.05 -7.14 12.12
C LEU A 15 -21.20 -7.66 10.68
N LEU A 16 -21.96 -8.75 10.48
CA LEU A 16 -22.16 -9.37 9.16
C LEU A 16 -22.85 -8.41 8.19
N GLU A 17 -23.84 -7.64 8.65
CA GLU A 17 -24.50 -6.62 7.81
C GLU A 17 -23.49 -5.56 7.34
N GLY A 18 -22.63 -5.06 8.23
CA GLY A 18 -21.57 -4.12 7.86
C GLY A 18 -20.55 -4.71 6.89
N VAL A 19 -20.12 -5.95 7.13
CA VAL A 19 -19.26 -6.71 6.23
C VAL A 19 -19.88 -6.81 4.83
N ASN A 20 -21.16 -7.19 4.76
CA ASN A 20 -21.87 -7.35 3.48
C ASN A 20 -21.97 -6.02 2.72
N LYS A 21 -22.38 -4.93 3.39
CA LYS A 21 -22.49 -3.62 2.74
C LYS A 21 -21.19 -3.17 2.09
N LEU A 22 -20.07 -3.32 2.78
CA LEU A 22 -18.77 -2.97 2.21
C LEU A 22 -18.36 -3.95 1.10
N ALA A 23 -18.40 -5.25 1.36
CA ALA A 23 -17.93 -6.25 0.41
C ALA A 23 -18.77 -6.28 -0.87
N ASP A 24 -20.10 -6.11 -0.78
CA ASP A 24 -20.99 -6.05 -1.93
C ASP A 24 -20.72 -4.84 -2.82
N THR A 25 -20.26 -3.72 -2.24
CA THR A 25 -19.85 -2.53 -2.99
C THR A 25 -18.52 -2.75 -3.69
N VAL A 26 -17.56 -3.42 -3.05
CA VAL A 26 -16.21 -3.63 -3.60
C VAL A 26 -16.19 -4.74 -4.66
N LYS A 27 -16.88 -5.87 -4.42
CA LYS A 27 -16.78 -7.08 -5.27
C LYS A 27 -17.22 -6.91 -6.72
N VAL A 28 -18.03 -5.87 -7.01
CA VAL A 28 -18.50 -5.56 -8.38
C VAL A 28 -17.36 -5.15 -9.31
N THR A 29 -16.20 -4.79 -8.76
CA THR A 29 -15.04 -4.37 -9.52
C THR A 29 -14.14 -5.53 -9.96
N LEU A 30 -14.35 -6.75 -9.43
CA LEU A 30 -13.46 -7.89 -9.62
C LEU A 30 -13.52 -8.45 -11.04
N GLY A 31 -12.34 -8.66 -11.65
CA GLY A 31 -12.16 -9.35 -12.93
C GLY A 31 -12.30 -8.43 -14.16
N PRO A 32 -12.08 -8.99 -15.38
CA PRO A 32 -11.98 -8.20 -16.61
C PRO A 32 -13.31 -7.54 -17.03
N LYS A 33 -14.45 -8.03 -16.56
CA LYS A 33 -15.77 -7.41 -16.75
C LYS A 33 -16.29 -6.73 -15.47
N GLY A 34 -15.39 -6.45 -14.50
CA GLY A 34 -15.69 -5.65 -13.34
C GLY A 34 -16.10 -4.21 -13.70
N ARG A 35 -16.91 -3.61 -12.83
CA ARG A 35 -17.48 -2.26 -13.05
C ARG A 35 -16.90 -1.26 -12.08
N ASN A 36 -16.87 -0.01 -12.48
CA ASN A 36 -16.42 1.07 -11.61
C ASN A 36 -17.47 1.43 -10.56
N VAL A 37 -17.00 1.94 -9.43
CA VAL A 37 -17.80 2.56 -8.38
C VAL A 37 -17.57 4.06 -8.42
N VAL A 38 -18.61 4.85 -8.21
CA VAL A 38 -18.55 6.31 -8.13
C VAL A 38 -18.57 6.70 -6.66
N LEU A 39 -17.54 7.42 -6.22
CA LEU A 39 -17.36 7.90 -4.86
C LEU A 39 -17.60 9.41 -4.85
N ASP A 40 -18.53 9.86 -4.02
CA ASP A 40 -18.76 11.29 -3.80
C ASP A 40 -17.59 11.90 -3.01
N LYS A 41 -17.20 13.10 -3.37
CA LYS A 41 -16.15 13.85 -2.66
C LYS A 41 -16.73 15.15 -2.15
N SER A 42 -16.42 15.50 -0.91
CA SER A 42 -16.86 16.76 -0.29
C SER A 42 -16.44 18.00 -1.08
N PHE A 43 -15.35 17.90 -1.85
CA PHE A 43 -14.84 18.96 -2.73
C PHE A 43 -14.33 18.34 -4.04
N GLY A 44 -14.65 18.98 -5.17
CA GLY A 44 -14.20 18.56 -6.49
C GLY A 44 -15.19 17.62 -7.20
N ALA A 45 -14.72 16.97 -8.25
CA ALA A 45 -15.50 15.99 -9.00
C ALA A 45 -15.56 14.64 -8.27
N PRO A 46 -16.67 13.87 -8.41
CA PRO A 46 -16.72 12.49 -7.91
C PRO A 46 -15.57 11.66 -8.47
N LEU A 47 -15.02 10.77 -7.64
CA LEU A 47 -13.99 9.83 -8.05
C LEU A 47 -14.66 8.58 -8.65
N ILE A 48 -14.27 8.22 -9.86
CA ILE A 48 -14.67 6.97 -10.52
C ILE A 48 -13.49 6.03 -10.44
N THR A 49 -13.66 4.88 -9.81
CA THR A 49 -12.56 3.91 -9.61
C THR A 49 -13.07 2.47 -9.55
N ASN A 50 -12.19 1.53 -9.86
CA ASN A 50 -12.37 0.10 -9.62
C ASN A 50 -11.37 -0.45 -8.59
N ASP A 51 -10.54 0.40 -8.00
CA ASP A 51 -9.62 -0.01 -6.94
C ASP A 51 -10.36 -0.31 -5.63
N GLY A 52 -10.22 -1.57 -5.18
CA GLY A 52 -10.93 -2.07 -4.01
C GLY A 52 -10.55 -1.39 -2.69
N VAL A 53 -9.28 -1.01 -2.50
CA VAL A 53 -8.85 -0.35 -1.25
C VAL A 53 -9.36 1.09 -1.18
N THR A 54 -9.34 1.82 -2.29
CA THR A 54 -9.88 3.18 -2.37
C THR A 54 -11.38 3.18 -2.07
N ILE A 55 -12.13 2.25 -2.67
CA ILE A 55 -13.57 2.11 -2.39
C ILE A 55 -13.80 1.77 -0.91
N ALA A 56 -13.08 0.79 -0.37
CA ALA A 56 -13.24 0.36 1.02
C ALA A 56 -12.94 1.49 2.02
N LYS A 57 -11.95 2.34 1.75
CA LYS A 57 -11.59 3.47 2.61
C LYS A 57 -12.69 4.52 2.74
N GLU A 58 -13.46 4.76 1.70
CA GLU A 58 -14.53 5.77 1.67
C GLU A 58 -15.83 5.30 2.34
N ILE A 59 -16.02 3.98 2.55
CA ILE A 59 -17.26 3.47 3.12
C ILE A 59 -17.28 3.68 4.63
N GLU A 60 -18.24 4.49 5.08
CA GLU A 60 -18.64 4.66 6.48
C GLU A 60 -20.16 4.51 6.60
N LEU A 61 -20.60 3.72 7.58
CA LEU A 61 -22.01 3.42 7.80
C LEU A 61 -22.56 4.22 8.99
N GLU A 62 -23.81 4.65 8.90
CA GLU A 62 -24.48 5.41 9.97
C GLU A 62 -24.66 4.59 11.25
N ASP A 63 -25.06 3.31 11.11
CA ASP A 63 -25.14 2.41 12.28
C ASP A 63 -23.73 2.06 12.76
N LYS A 64 -23.43 2.47 13.99
CA LYS A 64 -22.09 2.30 14.59
C LYS A 64 -21.70 0.83 14.75
N PHE A 65 -22.64 -0.10 14.96
CA PHE A 65 -22.36 -1.52 15.08
C PHE A 65 -22.07 -2.16 13.73
N GLU A 66 -22.85 -1.83 12.71
CA GLU A 66 -22.58 -2.25 11.34
C GLU A 66 -21.25 -1.68 10.84
N ASN A 67 -20.98 -0.40 11.16
CA ASN A 67 -19.73 0.25 10.80
C ASN A 67 -18.50 -0.44 11.39
N MET A 68 -18.60 -1.08 12.56
CA MET A 68 -17.52 -1.92 13.08
C MET A 68 -17.22 -3.10 12.14
N GLY A 69 -18.25 -3.76 11.59
CA GLY A 69 -18.10 -4.83 10.61
C GLY A 69 -17.45 -4.35 9.32
N ALA A 70 -17.91 -3.22 8.80
CA ALA A 70 -17.31 -2.57 7.63
C ALA A 70 -15.82 -2.23 7.87
N ARG A 71 -15.49 -1.64 9.03
CA ARG A 71 -14.10 -1.28 9.39
C ARG A 71 -13.18 -2.49 9.48
N LEU A 72 -13.66 -3.63 9.95
CA LEU A 72 -12.86 -4.87 9.99
C LEU A 72 -12.51 -5.37 8.58
N VAL A 73 -13.45 -5.32 7.63
CA VAL A 73 -13.16 -5.69 6.23
C VAL A 73 -12.33 -4.62 5.53
N LYS A 74 -12.52 -3.35 5.86
CA LYS A 74 -11.63 -2.26 5.41
C LYS A 74 -10.17 -2.53 5.82
N GLU A 75 -9.94 -3.05 7.02
CA GLU A 75 -8.60 -3.45 7.48
C GLU A 75 -8.03 -4.60 6.64
N VAL A 76 -8.85 -5.58 6.19
CA VAL A 76 -8.41 -6.64 5.26
C VAL A 76 -7.86 -6.04 3.97
N SER A 77 -8.62 -5.13 3.34
CA SER A 77 -8.20 -4.46 2.11
C SER A 77 -6.91 -3.65 2.31
N THR A 78 -6.86 -2.84 3.38
CA THR A 78 -5.70 -1.99 3.67
C THR A 78 -4.44 -2.82 3.92
N LYS A 79 -4.52 -3.87 4.75
CA LYS A 79 -3.36 -4.74 5.03
C LYS A 79 -2.89 -5.51 3.80
N THR A 80 -3.81 -5.91 2.93
CA THR A 80 -3.44 -6.58 1.69
C THR A 80 -2.72 -5.62 0.75
N ASN A 81 -3.21 -4.38 0.66
CA ASN A 81 -2.54 -3.32 -0.09
C ASN A 81 -1.13 -3.02 0.46
N ASP A 82 -0.99 -2.87 1.78
CA ASP A 82 0.30 -2.56 2.43
C ASP A 82 1.36 -3.64 2.17
N VAL A 83 0.97 -4.92 2.10
CA VAL A 83 1.89 -6.06 1.95
C VAL A 83 2.17 -6.41 0.50
N ALA A 84 1.16 -6.34 -0.36
CA ALA A 84 1.22 -6.87 -1.72
C ALA A 84 0.90 -5.83 -2.81
N GLY A 85 0.31 -4.69 -2.44
CA GLY A 85 -0.04 -3.58 -3.32
C GLY A 85 -1.17 -3.87 -4.31
N ASP A 86 -1.75 -5.07 -4.26
CA ASP A 86 -2.85 -5.54 -5.12
C ASP A 86 -3.65 -6.62 -4.39
N GLY A 87 -4.74 -7.12 -5.02
CA GLY A 87 -5.57 -8.23 -4.48
C GLY A 87 -6.55 -7.82 -3.37
N THR A 88 -6.77 -6.54 -3.18
CA THR A 88 -7.64 -5.97 -2.13
C THR A 88 -9.09 -6.42 -2.27
N THR A 89 -9.62 -6.46 -3.49
CA THR A 89 -10.96 -6.97 -3.82
C THR A 89 -11.08 -8.46 -3.56
N THR A 90 -10.09 -9.24 -3.97
CA THR A 90 -10.03 -10.70 -3.72
C THR A 90 -10.03 -11.00 -2.22
N ALA A 91 -9.24 -10.26 -1.43
CA ALA A 91 -9.20 -10.40 0.01
C ALA A 91 -10.55 -10.09 0.68
N THR A 92 -11.24 -9.05 0.20
CA THR A 92 -12.58 -8.66 0.66
C THR A 92 -13.61 -9.75 0.38
N VAL A 93 -13.61 -10.34 -0.81
CA VAL A 93 -14.51 -11.44 -1.21
C VAL A 93 -14.27 -12.69 -0.36
N LEU A 94 -13.00 -13.06 -0.14
CA LEU A 94 -12.63 -14.18 0.72
C LEU A 94 -13.09 -13.96 2.16
N ALA A 95 -12.87 -12.75 2.72
CA ALA A 95 -13.29 -12.41 4.07
C ALA A 95 -14.81 -12.49 4.23
N GLN A 96 -15.58 -11.91 3.29
CA GLN A 96 -17.03 -11.97 3.29
C GLN A 96 -17.52 -13.41 3.32
N SER A 97 -16.98 -14.27 2.45
CA SER A 97 -17.37 -15.68 2.38
C SER A 97 -17.09 -16.43 3.67
N MET A 98 -15.87 -16.30 4.22
CA MET A 98 -15.48 -16.94 5.48
C MET A 98 -16.35 -16.48 6.64
N ILE A 99 -16.60 -15.17 6.77
CA ILE A 99 -17.43 -14.59 7.84
C ILE A 99 -18.87 -15.09 7.72
N LYS A 100 -19.44 -15.04 6.51
CA LYS A 100 -20.83 -15.46 6.25
C LYS A 100 -21.08 -16.93 6.60
N GLU A 101 -20.21 -17.83 6.14
CA GLU A 101 -20.31 -19.25 6.44
C GLU A 101 -19.97 -19.54 7.91
N GLY A 102 -18.98 -18.86 8.47
CA GLY A 102 -18.59 -19.00 9.88
C GLY A 102 -19.68 -18.57 10.85
N VAL A 103 -20.30 -17.41 10.66
CA VAL A 103 -21.40 -16.93 11.49
C VAL A 103 -22.58 -17.91 11.50
N ARG A 104 -22.92 -18.53 10.36
CA ARG A 104 -23.96 -19.56 10.27
C ARG A 104 -23.63 -20.77 11.14
N ASN A 105 -22.38 -21.25 11.14
CA ASN A 105 -21.95 -22.39 11.93
C ASN A 105 -21.92 -22.06 13.44
N VAL A 106 -21.48 -20.85 13.80
CA VAL A 106 -21.49 -20.39 15.20
C VAL A 106 -22.93 -20.23 15.72
N ALA A 107 -23.85 -19.68 14.89
CA ALA A 107 -25.27 -19.59 15.24
C ALA A 107 -25.92 -20.97 15.43
N ALA A 108 -25.42 -21.99 14.70
CA ALA A 108 -25.84 -23.38 14.89
C ALA A 108 -25.25 -24.06 16.14
N GLY A 109 -24.47 -23.35 16.96
CA GLY A 109 -23.92 -23.83 18.23
C GLY A 109 -22.52 -24.43 18.15
N SER A 110 -21.80 -24.26 17.03
CA SER A 110 -20.42 -24.73 16.91
C SER A 110 -19.45 -23.85 17.71
N ASP A 111 -18.40 -24.43 18.32
CA ASP A 111 -17.37 -23.71 19.07
C ASP A 111 -16.55 -22.80 18.15
N PRO A 112 -16.61 -21.46 18.34
CA PRO A 112 -15.88 -20.49 17.50
C PRO A 112 -14.36 -20.69 17.56
N MET A 113 -13.83 -21.12 18.71
CA MET A 113 -12.39 -21.30 18.90
C MET A 113 -11.89 -22.54 18.15
N ALA A 114 -12.71 -23.60 18.06
CA ALA A 114 -12.39 -24.77 17.25
C ALA A 114 -12.48 -24.45 15.75
N ILE A 115 -13.50 -23.69 15.32
CA ILE A 115 -13.61 -23.19 13.94
C ILE A 115 -12.38 -22.38 13.56
N LYS A 116 -11.94 -21.43 14.43
CA LYS A 116 -10.73 -20.64 14.20
C LYS A 116 -9.51 -21.52 13.96
N ARG A 117 -9.25 -22.51 14.85
CA ARG A 117 -8.12 -23.45 14.66
C ARG A 117 -8.20 -24.22 13.33
N GLY A 118 -9.41 -24.58 12.90
CA GLY A 118 -9.64 -25.21 11.59
C GLY A 118 -9.33 -24.30 10.42
N ILE A 119 -9.77 -23.03 10.49
CA ILE A 119 -9.45 -22.00 9.49
C ILE A 119 -7.93 -21.83 9.39
N ASP A 120 -7.24 -21.63 10.52
CA ASP A 120 -5.79 -21.42 10.55
C ASP A 120 -5.03 -22.59 9.89
N LYS A 121 -5.40 -23.85 10.19
CA LYS A 121 -4.79 -25.04 9.59
C LYS A 121 -5.04 -25.11 8.08
N ALA A 122 -6.27 -24.85 7.64
CA ALA A 122 -6.66 -24.90 6.23
C ALA A 122 -5.97 -23.81 5.41
N VAL A 123 -5.88 -22.59 5.94
CA VAL A 123 -5.20 -21.47 5.28
C VAL A 123 -3.70 -21.75 5.13
N ASN A 124 -3.04 -22.25 6.18
CA ASN A 124 -1.62 -22.61 6.08
C ASN A 124 -1.40 -23.69 5.02
N THR A 125 -2.27 -24.71 4.97
CA THR A 125 -2.21 -25.77 3.95
C THR A 125 -2.44 -25.24 2.53
N ALA A 126 -3.38 -24.30 2.36
CA ALA A 126 -3.64 -23.66 1.08
C ALA A 126 -2.45 -22.79 0.64
N VAL A 127 -1.86 -22.02 1.56
CA VAL A 127 -0.66 -21.20 1.29
C VAL A 127 0.53 -22.06 0.87
N ASP A 128 0.77 -23.18 1.55
CA ASP A 128 1.81 -24.14 1.13
C ASP A 128 1.51 -24.74 -0.26
N GLY A 129 0.24 -24.99 -0.56
CA GLY A 129 -0.19 -25.41 -1.89
C GLY A 129 0.07 -24.34 -2.96
N LEU A 130 -0.22 -23.07 -2.67
CA LEU A 130 0.06 -21.95 -3.58
C LEU A 130 1.56 -21.81 -3.88
N LYS A 131 2.41 -21.95 -2.86
CA LYS A 131 3.87 -21.93 -3.05
C LYS A 131 4.38 -23.08 -3.93
N GLU A 132 3.81 -24.27 -3.79
CA GLU A 132 4.18 -25.44 -4.60
C GLU A 132 3.84 -25.29 -6.09
N ILE A 133 2.71 -24.63 -6.43
CA ILE A 133 2.28 -24.41 -7.82
C ILE A 133 2.82 -23.11 -8.40
N SER A 134 3.53 -22.31 -7.59
CA SER A 134 4.16 -21.06 -8.03
C SER A 134 5.30 -21.33 -9.00
N SER A 135 5.47 -20.44 -9.97
CA SER A 135 6.60 -20.41 -10.89
C SER A 135 7.31 -19.07 -10.83
N THR A 136 8.64 -19.08 -10.93
CA THR A 136 9.44 -17.85 -10.95
C THR A 136 9.16 -17.03 -12.21
N VAL A 137 9.22 -15.72 -12.08
CA VAL A 137 9.12 -14.78 -13.20
C VAL A 137 10.43 -14.77 -13.97
N ASN A 138 10.39 -15.04 -15.26
CA ASN A 138 11.55 -15.14 -16.13
C ASN A 138 11.49 -14.08 -17.25
N GLY A 139 12.19 -12.96 -17.03
CA GLY A 139 12.40 -11.95 -18.05
C GLY A 139 11.26 -10.95 -18.24
N LYS A 140 11.45 -10.11 -19.27
CA LYS A 140 10.58 -8.96 -19.57
C LYS A 140 9.14 -9.35 -19.92
N GLU A 141 8.96 -10.47 -20.66
CA GLU A 141 7.62 -10.88 -21.11
C GLU A 141 6.70 -11.26 -19.95
N ASP A 142 7.21 -12.01 -18.95
CA ASP A 142 6.41 -12.38 -17.78
C ASP A 142 6.08 -11.15 -16.93
N ILE A 143 7.03 -10.21 -16.80
CA ILE A 143 6.82 -8.92 -16.12
C ILE A 143 5.71 -8.14 -16.83
N ALA A 144 5.78 -8.02 -18.16
CA ALA A 144 4.76 -7.32 -18.94
C ALA A 144 3.37 -7.96 -18.78
N ARG A 145 3.28 -9.30 -18.76
CA ARG A 145 2.01 -10.03 -18.55
C ARG A 145 1.40 -9.73 -17.18
N VAL A 146 2.19 -9.82 -16.10
CA VAL A 146 1.71 -9.50 -14.75
C VAL A 146 1.20 -8.07 -14.69
N ALA A 147 1.99 -7.12 -15.18
CA ALA A 147 1.63 -5.71 -15.14
C ALA A 147 0.40 -5.40 -16.02
N SER A 148 0.26 -6.05 -17.20
CA SER A 148 -0.89 -5.87 -18.08
C SER A 148 -2.19 -6.38 -17.46
N ILE A 149 -2.14 -7.51 -16.75
CA ILE A 149 -3.32 -8.06 -16.05
C ILE A 149 -3.75 -7.15 -14.91
N SER A 150 -2.82 -6.72 -14.06
CA SER A 150 -3.13 -5.85 -12.93
C SER A 150 -3.66 -4.48 -13.39
N ALA A 151 -3.03 -3.87 -14.40
CA ALA A 151 -3.49 -2.59 -14.96
C ALA A 151 -4.75 -2.73 -15.84
N ASN A 152 -5.13 -3.93 -16.23
CA ASN A 152 -6.10 -4.20 -17.31
C ASN A 152 -5.79 -3.39 -18.59
N ASN A 153 -4.48 -3.25 -18.92
CA ASN A 153 -3.99 -2.46 -20.06
C ASN A 153 -2.59 -2.95 -20.47
N GLU A 154 -2.47 -3.38 -21.74
CA GLU A 154 -1.23 -3.93 -22.28
C GLU A 154 -0.13 -2.86 -22.48
N GLU A 155 -0.50 -1.61 -22.81
CA GLU A 155 0.45 -0.51 -22.97
C GLU A 155 1.12 -0.17 -21.63
N ILE A 156 0.34 -0.13 -20.55
CA ILE A 156 0.85 0.09 -19.19
C ILE A 156 1.76 -1.07 -18.77
N GLY A 157 1.38 -2.31 -19.09
CA GLY A 157 2.20 -3.49 -18.77
C GLY A 157 3.57 -3.44 -19.45
N ASN A 158 3.61 -3.11 -20.72
CA ASN A 158 4.85 -2.97 -21.48
C ASN A 158 5.73 -1.82 -20.93
N LEU A 159 5.11 -0.69 -20.56
CA LEU A 159 5.81 0.45 -19.98
C LEU A 159 6.48 0.10 -18.64
N ILE A 160 5.79 -0.64 -17.76
CA ILE A 160 6.35 -1.09 -16.49
C ILE A 160 7.48 -2.09 -16.71
N ALA A 161 7.33 -3.03 -17.65
CA ALA A 161 8.39 -3.98 -17.98
C ALA A 161 9.64 -3.28 -18.53
N GLU A 162 9.48 -2.25 -19.36
CA GLU A 162 10.58 -1.42 -19.86
C GLU A 162 11.24 -0.63 -18.72
N ALA A 163 10.43 -0.07 -17.81
CA ALA A 163 10.94 0.64 -16.65
C ALA A 163 11.80 -0.28 -15.77
N MET A 164 11.32 -1.49 -15.46
CA MET A 164 12.05 -2.47 -14.64
C MET A 164 13.34 -2.97 -15.32
N GLU A 165 13.35 -3.06 -16.65
CA GLU A 165 14.56 -3.44 -17.40
C GLU A 165 15.62 -2.34 -17.34
N LYS A 166 15.22 -1.06 -17.42
CA LYS A 166 16.14 0.08 -17.41
C LYS A 166 16.79 0.36 -16.05
N VAL A 167 16.06 0.13 -14.96
CA VAL A 167 16.54 0.48 -13.59
C VAL A 167 17.12 -0.71 -12.81
N SER A 168 17.38 -1.84 -13.41
CA SER A 168 17.83 -3.06 -12.72
C SER A 168 16.83 -3.60 -11.66
N LYS A 169 17.15 -4.77 -11.07
CA LYS A 169 16.26 -5.44 -10.10
C LYS A 169 16.02 -4.63 -8.82
N ASP A 170 17.00 -3.83 -8.42
CA ASP A 170 16.98 -3.01 -7.20
C ASP A 170 16.65 -1.53 -7.50
N GLY A 171 16.34 -1.21 -8.75
CA GLY A 171 16.03 0.13 -9.20
C GLY A 171 14.65 0.61 -8.75
N VAL A 172 14.51 1.91 -8.60
CA VAL A 172 13.29 2.55 -8.13
C VAL A 172 12.46 3.02 -9.31
N ILE A 173 11.15 2.75 -9.25
CA ILE A 173 10.19 3.29 -10.20
C ILE A 173 9.23 4.19 -9.43
N THR A 174 9.12 5.44 -9.84
CA THR A 174 8.19 6.43 -9.29
C THR A 174 7.15 6.83 -10.33
N ILE A 175 6.00 7.28 -9.87
CA ILE A 175 4.90 7.69 -10.71
C ILE A 175 4.59 9.15 -10.40
N GLU A 176 4.64 9.99 -11.42
CA GLU A 176 4.35 11.42 -11.34
C GLU A 176 3.21 11.79 -12.31
N GLU A 177 2.57 12.92 -12.05
CA GLU A 177 1.59 13.49 -12.96
C GLU A 177 2.31 14.26 -14.07
N SER A 178 2.04 13.89 -15.34
CA SER A 178 2.58 14.61 -16.50
C SER A 178 1.75 15.87 -16.77
N LYS A 179 2.41 16.89 -17.29
CA LYS A 179 1.74 18.10 -17.83
C LYS A 179 1.19 17.88 -19.24
N THR A 180 1.55 16.75 -19.85
CA THR A 180 1.11 16.38 -21.22
C THR A 180 0.00 15.32 -21.14
N SER A 181 -0.70 15.11 -22.24
CA SER A 181 -1.72 14.05 -22.33
C SER A 181 -1.13 12.64 -22.49
N ASN A 182 0.18 12.54 -22.77
CA ASN A 182 0.85 11.27 -23.00
C ASN A 182 1.51 10.74 -21.75
N THR A 183 1.47 9.41 -21.58
CA THR A 183 2.23 8.72 -20.55
C THR A 183 3.63 8.41 -21.08
N GLU A 184 4.66 8.81 -20.33
CA GLU A 184 6.07 8.74 -20.75
C GLU A 184 6.93 8.10 -19.65
N LEU A 185 7.96 7.36 -20.08
CA LEU A 185 8.97 6.79 -19.20
C LEU A 185 10.28 7.56 -19.33
N ASN A 186 10.72 8.18 -18.26
CA ASN A 186 12.00 8.85 -18.14
C ASN A 186 12.87 8.16 -17.09
N VAL A 187 14.16 7.94 -17.38
CA VAL A 187 15.13 7.47 -16.40
C VAL A 187 16.01 8.64 -16.00
N VAL A 188 16.03 8.93 -14.71
CA VAL A 188 16.77 10.04 -14.13
C VAL A 188 17.73 9.56 -13.05
N GLU A 189 18.70 10.38 -12.71
CA GLU A 189 19.59 10.11 -11.60
C GLU A 189 18.84 10.23 -10.27
N GLY A 190 19.06 9.27 -9.38
CA GLY A 190 18.35 9.23 -8.12
C GLY A 190 18.69 8.00 -7.30
N MET A 191 18.24 7.95 -6.07
CA MET A 191 18.43 6.79 -5.21
C MET A 191 17.32 6.64 -4.18
N GLN A 192 17.16 5.40 -3.70
CA GLN A 192 16.32 5.09 -2.55
C GLN A 192 17.18 4.59 -1.38
N PHE A 193 16.77 4.94 -0.16
CA PHE A 193 17.34 4.35 1.06
C PHE A 193 16.24 4.02 2.09
N ASP A 194 16.52 3.01 2.93
CA ASP A 194 15.55 2.35 3.82
C ASP A 194 15.44 3.12 5.16
N LYS A 195 15.07 4.39 5.09
CA LYS A 195 14.71 5.24 6.24
C LYS A 195 13.60 6.18 5.82
N GLY A 196 12.54 6.20 6.60
CA GLY A 196 11.40 7.09 6.40
C GLY A 196 11.39 8.28 7.36
N TYR A 197 10.27 9.00 7.37
CA TYR A 197 10.10 10.19 8.21
C TYR A 197 10.15 9.85 9.71
N LEU A 198 10.69 10.80 10.51
CA LEU A 198 10.78 10.65 11.95
C LEU A 198 9.42 10.73 12.66
N SER A 199 8.40 11.29 12.02
CA SER A 199 7.05 11.39 12.56
C SER A 199 6.00 11.34 11.45
N PRO A 200 4.87 10.63 11.66
CA PRO A 200 3.74 10.60 10.72
C PRO A 200 3.15 11.98 10.43
N TYR A 201 3.27 12.94 11.35
CA TYR A 201 2.83 14.32 11.16
C TYR A 201 3.66 15.09 10.12
N MET A 202 4.73 14.50 9.60
CA MET A 202 5.52 15.05 8.51
C MET A 202 4.99 14.68 7.13
N ALA A 203 4.01 13.75 7.03
CA ALA A 203 3.35 13.43 5.78
C ALA A 203 2.63 14.67 5.20
N THR A 204 2.69 14.84 3.88
CA THR A 204 1.94 15.86 3.14
C THR A 204 0.65 15.27 2.55
N ASP A 205 0.69 13.99 2.22
CA ASP A 205 -0.47 13.17 1.83
C ASP A 205 -0.79 12.21 2.99
N THR A 206 -1.89 12.50 3.68
CA THR A 206 -2.32 11.70 4.84
C THR A 206 -3.02 10.40 4.44
N GLU A 207 -3.53 10.30 3.20
CA GLU A 207 -4.16 9.07 2.70
C GLU A 207 -3.10 8.01 2.36
N LYS A 208 -2.03 8.43 1.69
CA LYS A 208 -0.90 7.57 1.32
C LYS A 208 0.19 7.50 2.40
N MET A 209 0.07 8.31 3.46
CA MET A 209 1.11 8.46 4.49
C MET A 209 2.49 8.77 3.90
N GLU A 210 2.53 9.66 2.93
CA GLU A 210 3.74 10.08 2.21
C GLU A 210 3.99 11.57 2.36
N ALA A 211 5.25 11.97 2.37
CA ALA A 211 5.66 13.37 2.24
C ALA A 211 6.33 13.58 0.88
N VAL A 212 5.76 14.45 0.05
CA VAL A 212 6.30 14.80 -1.27
C VAL A 212 6.80 16.24 -1.23
N LEU A 213 8.08 16.41 -1.52
CA LEU A 213 8.75 17.70 -1.58
C LEU A 213 9.26 17.95 -3.00
N ASP A 214 8.68 18.94 -3.70
CA ASP A 214 9.16 19.36 -5.02
C ASP A 214 10.23 20.44 -4.87
N ASN A 215 11.33 20.28 -5.57
CA ASN A 215 12.50 21.15 -5.54
C ASN A 215 13.02 21.45 -4.13
N PRO A 216 13.17 20.45 -3.22
CA PRO A 216 13.62 20.68 -1.87
C PRO A 216 15.11 21.03 -1.81
N TYR A 217 15.47 21.74 -0.75
CA TYR A 217 16.83 21.77 -0.22
C TYR A 217 17.05 20.51 0.63
N ILE A 218 18.28 20.01 0.66
CA ILE A 218 18.63 18.76 1.35
C ILE A 218 19.82 19.03 2.28
N LEU A 219 19.58 18.94 3.59
CA LEU A 219 20.61 19.01 4.63
C LEU A 219 21.06 17.58 4.97
N LEU A 220 22.36 17.33 4.89
CA LEU A 220 22.97 16.05 5.23
C LEU A 220 23.91 16.22 6.43
N THR A 221 23.67 15.44 7.49
CA THR A 221 24.55 15.43 8.66
C THR A 221 24.63 14.06 9.32
N ASP A 222 25.79 13.72 9.85
CA ASP A 222 26.00 12.53 10.69
C ASP A 222 25.76 12.83 12.18
N LYS A 223 25.42 14.09 12.52
CA LYS A 223 25.16 14.52 13.88
C LYS A 223 23.72 14.27 14.29
N LYS A 224 23.51 14.11 15.59
CA LYS A 224 22.20 14.16 16.21
C LYS A 224 21.80 15.63 16.40
N ILE A 225 20.57 16.00 16.04
CA ILE A 225 20.03 17.34 16.27
C ILE A 225 19.30 17.32 17.61
N SER A 226 19.91 17.92 18.62
CA SER A 226 19.36 17.92 19.98
C SER A 226 18.48 19.14 20.24
N ASN A 227 18.86 20.30 19.70
CA ASN A 227 18.15 21.56 19.90
C ASN A 227 17.87 22.25 18.56
N ILE A 228 16.68 22.81 18.41
CA ILE A 228 16.30 23.59 17.23
C ILE A 228 17.22 24.78 16.95
N GLN A 229 17.84 25.33 18.00
CA GLN A 229 18.79 26.44 17.89
C GLN A 229 20.00 26.12 17.01
N GLU A 230 20.36 24.84 16.88
CA GLU A 230 21.49 24.40 16.05
C GLU A 230 21.22 24.59 14.54
N ILE A 231 19.97 24.60 14.13
CA ILE A 231 19.57 24.75 12.72
C ILE A 231 18.71 25.98 12.48
N LEU A 232 18.47 26.80 13.52
CA LEU A 232 17.57 27.96 13.43
C LEU A 232 18.02 28.98 12.38
N PRO A 233 19.32 29.38 12.30
CA PRO A 233 19.76 30.33 11.27
C PRO A 233 19.50 29.84 9.84
N LEU A 234 19.68 28.55 9.61
CA LEU A 234 19.39 27.92 8.32
C LEU A 234 17.88 27.94 8.01
N LEU A 235 17.04 27.61 9.00
CA LEU A 235 15.59 27.63 8.83
C LEU A 235 15.07 29.05 8.55
N GLU A 236 15.58 30.06 9.22
CA GLU A 236 15.24 31.46 8.98
C GLU A 236 15.61 31.92 7.55
N SER A 237 16.78 31.52 7.08
CA SER A 237 17.20 31.79 5.70
C SER A 237 16.31 31.12 4.67
N LEU A 238 15.94 29.86 4.90
CA LEU A 238 15.05 29.10 4.01
C LEU A 238 13.59 29.61 4.02
N MET A 239 13.12 30.14 5.16
CA MET A 239 11.79 30.76 5.23
C MET A 239 11.69 32.00 4.34
N GLN A 240 12.74 32.79 4.22
CA GLN A 240 12.78 33.98 3.34
C GLN A 240 12.63 33.59 1.87
N GLU A 241 13.10 32.38 1.48
CA GLU A 241 13.00 31.85 0.12
C GLU A 241 11.76 30.96 -0.08
N SER A 242 10.90 30.80 0.94
CA SER A 242 9.79 29.83 0.94
C SER A 242 10.26 28.41 0.58
N GLY A 243 11.48 28.06 0.96
CA GLY A 243 12.14 26.81 0.61
C GLY A 243 11.54 25.59 1.33
N LYS A 244 11.46 24.46 0.62
CA LYS A 244 11.14 23.15 1.23
C LYS A 244 12.45 22.49 1.65
N LEU A 245 12.48 21.83 2.81
CA LEU A 245 13.70 21.24 3.38
C LEU A 245 13.52 19.75 3.70
N LEU A 246 14.41 18.92 3.19
CA LEU A 246 14.66 17.57 3.70
C LEU A 246 15.86 17.63 4.66
N ILE A 247 15.71 17.10 5.87
CA ILE A 247 16.80 16.92 6.83
C ILE A 247 17.12 15.44 6.93
N VAL A 248 18.36 15.06 6.61
CA VAL A 248 18.88 13.71 6.81
C VAL A 248 19.91 13.78 7.94
N CYS A 249 19.57 13.24 9.12
CA CYS A 249 20.42 13.32 10.31
C CYS A 249 20.53 11.96 11.01
N ASP A 250 21.50 11.79 11.91
CA ASP A 250 21.62 10.55 12.70
C ASP A 250 20.36 10.30 13.52
N ASP A 251 19.95 11.29 14.30
CA ASP A 251 18.72 11.28 15.07
C ASP A 251 18.27 12.71 15.38
N MET A 252 17.04 12.86 15.86
CA MET A 252 16.51 14.15 16.29
C MET A 252 15.80 14.00 17.65
N GLU A 253 16.14 14.84 18.61
CA GLU A 253 15.49 14.80 19.92
C GLU A 253 14.05 15.32 19.84
N SER A 254 13.23 14.82 20.77
CA SER A 254 11.79 15.08 20.79
C SER A 254 11.45 16.57 20.83
N GLU A 255 12.28 17.42 21.47
CA GLU A 255 12.07 18.86 21.56
C GLU A 255 12.24 19.53 20.19
N ALA A 256 13.36 19.25 19.49
CA ALA A 256 13.61 19.77 18.15
C ALA A 256 12.56 19.27 17.15
N LEU A 257 12.24 17.97 17.20
CA LEU A 257 11.23 17.34 16.34
C LEU A 257 9.85 17.96 16.54
N SER A 258 9.39 18.13 17.78
CA SER A 258 8.09 18.71 18.10
C SER A 258 7.98 20.16 17.62
N THR A 259 9.06 20.93 17.72
CA THR A 259 9.11 22.31 17.24
C THR A 259 8.98 22.38 15.71
N LEU A 260 9.66 21.49 14.97
CA LEU A 260 9.54 21.41 13.52
C LEU A 260 8.11 21.00 13.09
N ILE A 261 7.54 19.98 13.75
CA ILE A 261 6.17 19.52 13.48
C ILE A 261 5.16 20.64 13.70
N LEU A 262 5.27 21.37 14.84
CA LEU A 262 4.34 22.45 15.15
C LEU A 262 4.39 23.58 14.10
N ASN A 263 5.58 23.97 13.66
CA ASN A 263 5.74 24.99 12.63
C ASN A 263 5.29 24.52 11.24
N LYS A 264 5.47 23.24 10.93
CA LYS A 264 4.93 22.63 9.71
C LYS A 264 3.39 22.64 9.72
N LEU A 265 2.75 22.20 10.82
CA LEU A 265 1.30 22.19 10.96
C LEU A 265 0.68 23.59 10.89
N ARG A 266 1.43 24.61 11.32
CA ARG A 266 1.06 26.04 11.18
C ARG A 266 1.29 26.58 9.77
N GLY A 267 1.87 25.80 8.86
CA GLY A 267 2.20 26.24 7.49
C GLY A 267 3.37 27.21 7.39
N VAL A 268 4.13 27.41 8.47
CA VAL A 268 5.29 28.32 8.52
C VAL A 268 6.52 27.69 7.87
N LEU A 269 6.71 26.38 8.09
CA LEU A 269 7.83 25.60 7.53
C LEU A 269 7.32 24.43 6.69
N ASN A 270 7.99 24.17 5.58
CA ASN A 270 7.77 22.94 4.81
C ASN A 270 9.03 22.06 4.95
N VAL A 271 9.02 21.23 6.00
CA VAL A 271 10.18 20.43 6.39
C VAL A 271 9.78 18.98 6.61
N VAL A 272 10.68 18.07 6.22
CA VAL A 272 10.62 16.64 6.53
C VAL A 272 11.98 16.22 7.08
N ALA A 273 12.00 15.46 8.16
CA ALA A 273 13.22 14.93 8.76
C ALA A 273 13.21 13.40 8.70
N VAL A 274 14.32 12.82 8.30
CA VAL A 274 14.55 11.38 8.17
C VAL A 274 15.86 10.98 8.84
N LYS A 275 15.96 9.71 9.28
CA LYS A 275 17.23 9.19 9.78
C LYS A 275 18.20 8.90 8.63
N ALA A 276 19.47 9.18 8.87
CA ALA A 276 20.53 8.79 7.95
C ALA A 276 20.60 7.25 7.83
N PRO A 277 20.79 6.73 6.60
CA PRO A 277 20.86 5.28 6.37
C PRO A 277 22.18 4.69 6.90
N GLY A 278 22.12 3.46 7.41
CA GLY A 278 23.28 2.74 7.93
C GLY A 278 23.73 3.19 9.33
N PHE A 279 24.85 2.64 9.79
CA PHE A 279 25.48 2.94 11.08
C PHE A 279 27.00 3.06 10.91
N GLY A 280 27.66 3.86 11.77
CA GLY A 280 29.12 4.01 11.75
C GLY A 280 29.68 4.44 10.39
N ASP A 281 30.71 3.76 9.91
CA ASP A 281 31.37 4.10 8.65
C ASP A 281 30.47 3.88 7.42
N LYS A 282 29.54 2.89 7.47
CA LYS A 282 28.53 2.70 6.43
C LYS A 282 27.63 3.92 6.29
N ARG A 283 27.23 4.54 7.41
CA ARG A 283 26.43 5.77 7.39
C ARG A 283 27.18 6.92 6.73
N LYS A 284 28.43 7.15 7.10
CA LYS A 284 29.26 8.19 6.50
C LYS A 284 29.40 8.00 4.98
N ALA A 285 29.64 6.75 4.56
CA ALA A 285 29.76 6.42 3.16
C ALA A 285 28.45 6.65 2.39
N MET A 286 27.29 6.30 2.96
CA MET A 286 25.98 6.52 2.34
C MET A 286 25.60 8.00 2.31
N LEU A 287 25.90 8.76 3.36
CA LEU A 287 25.72 10.23 3.35
C LEU A 287 26.55 10.87 2.25
N GLN A 288 27.78 10.41 2.03
CA GLN A 288 28.63 10.89 0.95
C GLN A 288 28.07 10.52 -0.44
N ASP A 289 27.46 9.34 -0.58
CA ASP A 289 26.79 8.94 -1.82
C ASP A 289 25.58 9.84 -2.12
N ILE A 290 24.76 10.16 -1.10
CA ILE A 290 23.65 11.11 -1.22
C ILE A 290 24.18 12.53 -1.53
N ALA A 291 25.25 12.96 -0.88
CA ALA A 291 25.88 14.26 -1.12
C ALA A 291 26.33 14.40 -2.58
N THR A 292 27.02 13.38 -3.11
CA THR A 292 27.45 13.35 -4.52
C THR A 292 26.27 13.44 -5.47
N LEU A 293 25.18 12.72 -5.16
CA LEU A 293 23.97 12.71 -5.99
C LEU A 293 23.23 14.06 -5.99
N THR A 294 23.20 14.75 -4.87
CA THR A 294 22.39 15.97 -4.66
C THR A 294 23.19 17.26 -4.77
N GLY A 295 24.53 17.17 -4.84
CA GLY A 295 25.42 18.31 -4.80
C GLY A 295 25.54 18.95 -3.41
N ALA A 296 25.20 18.20 -2.34
CA ALA A 296 25.30 18.65 -0.96
C ALA A 296 26.72 18.53 -0.41
N GLU A 297 26.98 19.25 0.68
CA GLU A 297 28.11 19.00 1.58
C GLU A 297 27.61 18.30 2.84
N VAL A 298 28.30 17.24 3.28
CA VAL A 298 27.94 16.54 4.54
C VAL A 298 28.45 17.35 5.72
N ILE A 299 27.55 17.80 6.57
CA ILE A 299 27.90 18.56 7.77
C ILE A 299 28.33 17.57 8.86
N THR A 300 29.63 17.42 9.03
CA THR A 300 30.23 16.45 9.96
C THR A 300 31.34 17.09 10.79
N SER A 301 31.51 16.57 12.00
CA SER A 301 32.59 17.00 12.88
C SER A 301 33.99 16.65 12.33
N ASP A 302 34.08 15.59 11.51
CA ASP A 302 35.35 15.16 10.90
C ASP A 302 35.92 16.23 9.95
N LEU A 303 35.05 17.06 9.36
CA LEU A 303 35.43 18.20 8.51
C LEU A 303 35.45 19.53 9.29
N GLY A 304 35.19 19.52 10.59
CA GLY A 304 35.12 20.72 11.43
C GLY A 304 33.86 21.59 11.18
N LEU A 305 32.84 21.04 10.48
CA LEU A 305 31.61 21.75 10.16
C LEU A 305 30.60 21.63 11.32
N GLU A 306 29.95 22.74 11.64
CA GLU A 306 28.89 22.76 12.66
C GLU A 306 27.54 23.16 12.05
N LEU A 307 26.45 22.57 12.58
CA LEU A 307 25.08 22.81 12.09
C LEU A 307 24.67 24.28 12.16
N LYS A 308 25.12 24.99 13.20
CA LYS A 308 24.81 26.41 13.41
C LYS A 308 25.41 27.35 12.33
N ASP A 309 26.51 26.91 11.71
CA ASP A 309 27.25 27.69 10.70
C ASP A 309 26.89 27.26 9.26
N THR A 310 25.90 26.33 9.12
CA THR A 310 25.47 25.81 7.82
C THR A 310 24.76 26.89 7.01
N THR A 311 25.15 27.03 5.75
CA THR A 311 24.57 27.96 4.78
C THR A 311 23.77 27.24 3.69
N ILE A 312 22.89 27.96 3.00
CA ILE A 312 22.10 27.40 1.87
C ILE A 312 23.01 26.84 0.77
N ALA A 313 24.20 27.41 0.56
CA ALA A 313 25.14 26.95 -0.47
C ALA A 313 25.68 25.53 -0.22
N GLN A 314 25.64 25.03 1.00
CA GLN A 314 26.08 23.69 1.39
C GLN A 314 24.96 22.65 1.29
N LEU A 315 23.73 23.10 1.04
CA LEU A 315 22.58 22.23 0.88
C LEU A 315 22.53 21.63 -0.52
N GLY A 316 22.18 20.35 -0.58
CA GLY A 316 21.88 19.69 -1.83
C GLY A 316 20.52 20.08 -2.39
N ARG A 317 20.29 19.70 -3.64
CA ARG A 317 19.02 19.93 -4.35
C ARG A 317 18.60 18.64 -5.07
N ALA A 318 17.30 18.48 -5.24
CA ALA A 318 16.72 17.46 -6.12
C ALA A 318 15.45 18.02 -6.76
N LYS A 319 15.02 17.43 -7.87
CA LYS A 319 13.73 17.78 -8.50
C LYS A 319 12.57 17.40 -7.58
N GLN A 320 12.62 16.22 -6.98
CA GLN A 320 11.60 15.76 -6.04
C GLN A 320 12.22 14.83 -4.99
N VAL A 321 11.68 14.89 -3.79
CA VAL A 321 11.94 13.89 -2.74
C VAL A 321 10.61 13.34 -2.24
N LYS A 322 10.50 12.01 -2.20
CA LYS A 322 9.35 11.28 -1.70
C LYS A 322 9.75 10.49 -0.45
N VAL A 323 9.13 10.79 0.68
CA VAL A 323 9.42 10.15 1.96
C VAL A 323 8.20 9.36 2.43
N GLN A 324 8.38 8.07 2.61
CA GLN A 324 7.39 7.15 3.16
C GLN A 324 7.73 6.77 4.60
N LYS A 325 6.96 5.88 5.19
CA LYS A 325 7.18 5.43 6.58
C LYS A 325 8.55 4.77 6.77
N GLU A 326 9.04 4.03 5.79
CA GLU A 326 10.27 3.21 5.88
C GLU A 326 11.31 3.56 4.83
N ASN A 327 10.96 4.33 3.81
CA ASN A 327 11.81 4.61 2.68
C ASN A 327 11.83 6.11 2.34
N THR A 328 12.97 6.56 1.80
CA THR A 328 13.13 7.89 1.19
C THR A 328 13.68 7.71 -0.22
N ILE A 329 13.04 8.35 -1.20
CA ILE A 329 13.41 8.35 -2.61
C ILE A 329 13.80 9.75 -3.01
N ILE A 330 14.99 9.91 -3.55
CA ILE A 330 15.49 11.16 -4.15
C ILE A 330 15.43 11.00 -5.66
N VAL A 331 14.72 11.87 -6.33
CA VAL A 331 14.51 11.84 -7.79
C VAL A 331 15.20 13.04 -8.41
N ASP A 332 16.02 12.79 -9.41
CA ASP A 332 16.72 13.81 -10.21
C ASP A 332 17.52 14.76 -9.30
N GLY A 333 18.55 14.21 -8.65
CA GLY A 333 19.47 14.98 -7.82
C GLY A 333 20.30 15.95 -8.66
N ALA A 334 20.58 17.13 -8.10
CA ALA A 334 21.31 18.20 -8.80
C ALA A 334 22.85 18.06 -8.72
N GLY A 335 23.36 16.87 -8.37
CA GLY A 335 24.79 16.59 -8.34
C GLY A 335 25.43 16.61 -9.74
N ASP A 336 26.73 16.82 -9.77
CA ASP A 336 27.49 16.77 -11.03
C ASP A 336 27.60 15.33 -11.55
N LYS A 337 27.20 15.11 -12.81
CA LYS A 337 27.20 13.79 -13.46
C LYS A 337 28.58 13.13 -13.49
N GLN A 338 29.63 13.93 -13.67
CA GLN A 338 30.98 13.40 -13.68
C GLN A 338 31.38 12.91 -12.29
N GLN A 339 31.05 13.66 -11.22
CA GLN A 339 31.33 13.26 -9.84
C GLN A 339 30.55 11.99 -9.46
N ILE A 340 29.31 11.85 -9.94
CA ILE A 340 28.50 10.62 -9.74
C ILE A 340 29.17 9.45 -10.46
N ALA A 341 29.60 9.61 -11.71
CA ALA A 341 30.31 8.57 -12.46
C ALA A 341 31.64 8.17 -11.81
N ASP A 342 32.40 9.13 -11.32
CA ASP A 342 33.66 8.90 -10.60
C ASP A 342 33.42 8.16 -9.28
N ARG A 343 32.33 8.51 -8.56
CA ARG A 343 31.92 7.80 -7.33
C ARG A 343 31.53 6.35 -7.61
N VAL A 344 30.79 6.10 -8.67
CA VAL A 344 30.44 4.74 -9.13
C VAL A 344 31.71 3.95 -9.48
N ALA A 345 32.66 4.55 -10.19
CA ALA A 345 33.94 3.93 -10.52
C ALA A 345 34.75 3.59 -9.26
N GLN A 346 34.79 4.50 -8.28
CA GLN A 346 35.45 4.29 -6.99
C GLN A 346 34.87 3.08 -6.24
N ILE A 347 33.53 2.98 -6.14
CA ILE A 347 32.87 1.86 -5.47
C ILE A 347 33.17 0.54 -6.20
N LYS A 348 33.16 0.52 -7.55
CA LYS A 348 33.53 -0.65 -8.34
C LYS A 348 34.98 -1.10 -8.10
N ALA A 349 35.93 -0.15 -7.96
CA ALA A 349 37.31 -0.46 -7.63
C ALA A 349 37.41 -1.11 -6.23
N GLN A 350 36.70 -0.54 -5.23
CA GLN A 350 36.65 -1.09 -3.88
C GLN A 350 36.09 -2.52 -3.83
N ILE A 351 35.05 -2.83 -4.62
CA ILE A 351 34.49 -4.19 -4.74
C ILE A 351 35.57 -5.19 -5.24
N ASN A 352 36.39 -4.77 -6.19
CA ASN A 352 37.45 -5.65 -6.75
C ASN A 352 38.62 -5.85 -5.79
N GLU A 353 38.92 -4.88 -4.94
CA GLU A 353 40.04 -4.94 -3.97
C GLU A 353 39.66 -5.64 -2.66
N THR A 354 38.36 -5.63 -2.29
CA THR A 354 37.86 -6.18 -1.03
C THR A 354 37.88 -7.69 -1.02
N LYS A 355 38.47 -8.26 0.03
CA LYS A 355 38.57 -9.72 0.24
C LYS A 355 37.48 -10.29 1.14
N SER A 356 36.74 -9.46 1.83
CA SER A 356 35.64 -9.84 2.71
C SER A 356 34.37 -9.96 1.90
N ASP A 357 33.73 -11.11 1.92
CA ASP A 357 32.43 -11.32 1.21
C ASP A 357 31.34 -10.39 1.74
N TYR A 358 31.31 -10.15 3.06
CA TYR A 358 30.38 -9.23 3.68
C TYR A 358 30.57 -7.79 3.19
N ASP A 359 31.82 -7.28 3.19
CA ASP A 359 32.09 -5.92 2.72
C ASP A 359 31.80 -5.78 1.23
N LYS A 360 32.07 -6.83 0.46
CA LYS A 360 31.76 -6.89 -0.95
C LYS A 360 30.25 -6.79 -1.21
N GLU A 361 29.44 -7.50 -0.45
CA GLU A 361 27.97 -7.43 -0.52
C GLU A 361 27.47 -6.01 -0.20
N GLN A 362 28.01 -5.39 0.86
CA GLN A 362 27.67 -4.02 1.25
C GLN A 362 28.03 -2.98 0.17
N LEU A 363 29.20 -3.14 -0.46
CA LEU A 363 29.61 -2.27 -1.56
C LEU A 363 28.76 -2.48 -2.82
N GLN A 364 28.35 -3.73 -3.10
CA GLN A 364 27.42 -4.04 -4.20
C GLN A 364 26.04 -3.41 -3.97
N GLU A 365 25.50 -3.49 -2.74
CA GLU A 365 24.25 -2.81 -2.36
C GLU A 365 24.34 -1.30 -2.61
N ARG A 366 25.43 -0.65 -2.18
CA ARG A 366 25.65 0.78 -2.41
C ARG A 366 25.76 1.13 -3.88
N LEU A 367 26.49 0.30 -4.64
CA LEU A 367 26.63 0.47 -6.09
C LEU A 367 25.28 0.38 -6.78
N ALA A 368 24.43 -0.60 -6.43
CA ALA A 368 23.10 -0.76 -6.99
C ALA A 368 22.22 0.48 -6.72
N LYS A 369 22.30 1.04 -5.52
CA LYS A 369 21.52 2.23 -5.12
C LYS A 369 21.93 3.50 -5.87
N ILE A 370 23.23 3.75 -6.10
CA ILE A 370 23.70 4.97 -6.77
C ILE A 370 23.70 4.87 -8.30
N ALA A 371 23.98 3.66 -8.84
CA ALA A 371 24.08 3.44 -10.28
C ALA A 371 22.76 3.04 -10.94
N GLY A 372 21.76 2.61 -10.16
CA GLY A 372 20.48 2.11 -10.68
C GLY A 372 19.57 3.20 -11.24
N GLY A 373 19.73 4.43 -10.81
CA GLY A 373 18.84 5.54 -11.17
C GLY A 373 17.41 5.36 -10.67
N VAL A 374 16.53 6.25 -11.09
CA VAL A 374 15.09 6.20 -10.82
C VAL A 374 14.35 6.29 -12.14
N ALA A 375 13.49 5.29 -12.42
CA ALA A 375 12.54 5.39 -13.53
C ALA A 375 11.32 6.20 -13.09
N VAL A 376 11.02 7.25 -13.83
CA VAL A 376 9.87 8.13 -13.57
C VAL A 376 8.84 7.88 -14.66
N ILE A 377 7.68 7.35 -14.28
CA ILE A 377 6.53 7.21 -15.16
C ILE A 377 5.67 8.47 -15.01
N GLY A 378 5.76 9.38 -16.00
CA GLY A 378 4.89 10.56 -16.09
C GLY A 378 3.55 10.16 -16.66
N VAL A 379 2.49 10.18 -15.86
CA VAL A 379 1.13 9.77 -16.28
C VAL A 379 0.41 10.95 -16.89
N GLY A 380 0.04 10.82 -18.18
CA GLY A 380 -0.73 11.81 -18.92
C GLY A 380 -2.15 11.35 -19.22
N ALA A 381 -3.10 12.29 -19.17
CA ALA A 381 -4.48 12.06 -19.55
C ALA A 381 -5.17 13.37 -19.98
N ALA A 382 -6.33 13.25 -20.63
CA ALA A 382 -7.10 14.42 -21.08
C ALA A 382 -7.85 15.12 -19.93
N THR A 383 -8.19 14.39 -18.88
CA THR A 383 -8.93 14.91 -17.70
C THR A 383 -8.25 14.50 -16.41
N GLU A 384 -8.45 15.28 -15.34
CA GLU A 384 -7.92 14.98 -14.00
C GLU A 384 -8.45 13.65 -13.45
N VAL A 385 -9.71 13.32 -13.73
CA VAL A 385 -10.34 12.07 -13.28
C VAL A 385 -9.67 10.87 -13.97
N GLU A 386 -9.45 10.94 -15.28
CA GLU A 386 -8.75 9.89 -16.05
C GLU A 386 -7.29 9.74 -15.60
N MET A 387 -6.63 10.85 -15.31
CA MET A 387 -5.24 10.85 -14.84
C MET A 387 -5.10 10.14 -13.48
N LYS A 388 -6.02 10.43 -12.54
CA LYS A 388 -6.05 9.76 -11.23
C LYS A 388 -6.32 8.27 -11.35
N ASP A 389 -7.27 7.86 -12.20
CA ASP A 389 -7.55 6.44 -12.45
C ASP A 389 -6.35 5.72 -13.07
N LYS A 390 -5.72 6.30 -14.12
CA LYS A 390 -4.51 5.74 -14.73
C LYS A 390 -3.36 5.62 -13.73
N LYS A 391 -3.17 6.64 -12.88
CA LYS A 391 -2.11 6.64 -11.86
C LYS A 391 -2.30 5.50 -10.88
N LEU A 392 -3.51 5.30 -10.33
CA LEU A 392 -3.82 4.19 -9.43
C LEU A 392 -3.55 2.83 -10.10
N ARG A 393 -4.00 2.64 -11.34
CA ARG A 393 -3.76 1.39 -12.08
C ARG A 393 -2.27 1.10 -12.31
N ILE A 394 -1.47 2.12 -12.56
CA ILE A 394 -0.01 1.98 -12.74
C ILE A 394 0.64 1.66 -11.38
N GLU A 395 0.20 2.29 -10.28
CA GLU A 395 0.66 2.00 -8.92
C GLU A 395 0.38 0.53 -8.54
N ASP A 396 -0.83 0.04 -8.79
CA ASP A 396 -1.23 -1.35 -8.53
C ASP A 396 -0.41 -2.33 -9.37
N ALA A 397 -0.30 -2.07 -10.68
CA ALA A 397 0.46 -2.91 -11.60
C ALA A 397 1.95 -2.98 -11.25
N LEU A 398 2.55 -1.86 -10.82
CA LEU A 398 3.94 -1.83 -10.36
C LEU A 398 4.12 -2.67 -9.07
N SER A 399 3.19 -2.54 -8.14
CA SER A 399 3.22 -3.29 -6.87
C SER A 399 3.01 -4.79 -7.10
N ALA A 400 2.04 -5.17 -7.94
CA ALA A 400 1.82 -6.55 -8.35
C ALA A 400 3.05 -7.15 -9.05
N THR A 401 3.72 -6.37 -9.89
CA THR A 401 4.92 -6.82 -10.59
C THR A 401 6.09 -7.06 -9.63
N LYS A 402 6.30 -6.16 -8.67
CA LYS A 402 7.29 -6.37 -7.60
C LYS A 402 6.98 -7.63 -6.79
N ALA A 403 5.72 -7.81 -6.39
CA ALA A 403 5.28 -9.01 -5.67
C ALA A 403 5.50 -10.30 -6.47
N ALA A 404 5.32 -10.26 -7.80
CA ALA A 404 5.58 -11.40 -8.68
C ALA A 404 7.07 -11.72 -8.81
N VAL A 405 7.93 -10.72 -8.86
CA VAL A 405 9.39 -10.92 -8.89
C VAL A 405 9.88 -11.52 -7.57
N GLU A 406 9.28 -11.13 -6.44
CA GLU A 406 9.65 -11.63 -5.10
C GLU A 406 9.25 -13.09 -4.86
N GLU A 407 8.01 -13.48 -5.15
CA GLU A 407 7.46 -14.80 -4.77
C GLU A 407 6.96 -15.65 -5.96
N GLY A 408 7.16 -15.18 -7.19
CA GLY A 408 6.69 -15.86 -8.39
C GLY A 408 5.22 -15.62 -8.69
N ILE A 409 4.71 -16.38 -9.67
CA ILE A 409 3.37 -16.26 -10.23
C ILE A 409 2.61 -17.58 -10.19
N VAL A 410 1.31 -17.48 -10.05
CA VAL A 410 0.34 -18.59 -10.12
C VAL A 410 -0.68 -18.34 -11.24
N ALA A 411 -1.52 -19.33 -11.56
CA ALA A 411 -2.65 -19.15 -12.46
C ALA A 411 -3.65 -18.13 -11.91
N GLY A 412 -3.97 -17.11 -12.69
CA GLY A 412 -4.83 -16.00 -12.29
C GLY A 412 -6.33 -16.34 -12.31
N GLY A 413 -7.17 -15.29 -12.14
CA GLY A 413 -8.62 -15.41 -12.21
C GLY A 413 -9.24 -16.29 -11.12
N GLY A 414 -8.61 -16.42 -9.96
CA GLY A 414 -9.05 -17.31 -8.88
C GLY A 414 -8.72 -18.78 -9.10
N THR A 415 -8.13 -19.16 -10.24
CA THR A 415 -7.83 -20.56 -10.61
C THR A 415 -6.85 -21.20 -9.63
N ALA A 416 -5.79 -20.48 -9.19
CA ALA A 416 -4.82 -21.01 -8.24
C ALA A 416 -5.46 -21.40 -6.91
N LEU A 417 -6.44 -20.63 -6.41
CA LEU A 417 -7.19 -20.95 -5.20
C LEU A 417 -8.03 -22.24 -5.37
N ILE A 418 -8.61 -22.45 -6.54
CA ILE A 418 -9.33 -23.69 -6.86
C ILE A 418 -8.36 -24.87 -6.95
N ASN A 419 -7.18 -24.68 -7.54
CA ASN A 419 -6.18 -25.75 -7.72
C ASN A 419 -5.61 -26.29 -6.40
N VAL A 420 -5.65 -25.51 -5.31
CA VAL A 420 -5.19 -25.97 -3.99
C VAL A 420 -6.30 -26.66 -3.17
N ILE A 421 -7.55 -26.63 -3.61
CA ILE A 421 -8.69 -27.28 -2.95
C ILE A 421 -8.41 -28.77 -2.63
N PRO A 422 -7.90 -29.60 -3.55
CA PRO A 422 -7.67 -31.03 -3.25
C PRO A 422 -6.69 -31.26 -2.10
N LYS A 423 -5.72 -30.33 -1.89
CA LYS A 423 -4.78 -30.41 -0.77
C LYS A 423 -5.48 -30.08 0.56
N VAL A 424 -6.37 -29.10 0.57
CA VAL A 424 -7.17 -28.74 1.75
C VAL A 424 -8.22 -29.81 2.06
N GLU A 425 -8.85 -30.43 1.06
CA GLU A 425 -9.79 -31.55 1.24
C GLU A 425 -9.16 -32.76 1.94
N LYS A 426 -7.88 -33.07 1.63
CA LYS A 426 -7.13 -34.09 2.35
C LYS A 426 -6.95 -33.74 3.82
N LEU A 427 -6.67 -32.45 4.14
CA LEU A 427 -6.61 -31.97 5.51
C LEU A 427 -7.97 -32.12 6.21
N VAL A 428 -9.06 -31.68 5.57
CA VAL A 428 -10.44 -31.77 6.12
C VAL A 428 -10.77 -33.18 6.52
N SER A 429 -10.36 -34.17 5.71
CA SER A 429 -10.58 -35.59 5.98
C SER A 429 -9.86 -36.10 7.25
N SER A 430 -8.81 -35.41 7.70
CA SER A 430 -8.04 -35.74 8.90
C SER A 430 -8.52 -35.00 10.15
N LEU A 431 -9.34 -33.96 9.99
CA LEU A 431 -9.84 -33.12 11.08
C LEU A 431 -11.18 -33.64 11.63
N LYS A 432 -11.53 -33.20 12.84
CA LYS A 432 -12.77 -33.59 13.54
C LYS A 432 -13.49 -32.36 14.06
N ASP A 433 -14.78 -32.50 14.28
CA ASP A 433 -15.67 -31.55 14.95
C ASP A 433 -15.52 -30.10 14.41
N GLY A 434 -15.38 -29.12 15.29
CA GLY A 434 -15.31 -27.70 14.93
C GLY A 434 -14.10 -27.34 14.07
N GLU A 435 -12.97 -28.05 14.19
CA GLU A 435 -11.81 -27.80 13.32
C GLU A 435 -12.10 -28.24 11.87
N LYS A 436 -12.84 -29.33 11.68
CA LYS A 436 -13.29 -29.75 10.37
C LYS A 436 -14.21 -28.71 9.74
N LEU A 437 -15.18 -28.18 10.50
CA LEU A 437 -16.05 -27.10 10.03
C LEU A 437 -15.26 -25.85 9.64
N GLY A 438 -14.25 -25.45 10.42
CA GLY A 438 -13.37 -24.34 10.08
C GLY A 438 -12.64 -24.53 8.75
N ALA A 439 -12.15 -25.73 8.49
CA ALA A 439 -11.48 -26.04 7.22
C ALA A 439 -12.47 -26.11 6.04
N GLU A 440 -13.70 -26.59 6.25
CA GLU A 440 -14.77 -26.58 5.24
C GLU A 440 -15.21 -25.15 4.87
N ILE A 441 -15.19 -24.20 5.82
CA ILE A 441 -15.43 -22.78 5.55
C ILE A 441 -14.38 -22.24 4.59
N VAL A 442 -13.11 -22.57 4.81
CA VAL A 442 -12.02 -22.14 3.90
C VAL A 442 -12.20 -22.76 2.52
N LEU A 443 -12.54 -24.06 2.41
CA LEU A 443 -12.80 -24.72 1.12
C LEU A 443 -13.84 -23.98 0.29
N LYS A 444 -14.96 -23.59 0.90
CA LYS A 444 -15.98 -22.79 0.19
C LYS A 444 -15.45 -21.43 -0.23
N ALA A 445 -14.72 -20.76 0.65
CA ALA A 445 -14.19 -19.44 0.36
C ALA A 445 -13.17 -19.43 -0.79
N LEU A 446 -12.39 -20.50 -0.97
CA LEU A 446 -11.42 -20.63 -2.06
C LEU A 446 -12.07 -20.59 -3.46
N GLU A 447 -13.36 -20.90 -3.58
CA GLU A 447 -14.09 -20.82 -4.85
C GLU A 447 -14.60 -19.40 -5.18
N GLU A 448 -14.83 -18.58 -4.15
CA GLU A 448 -15.59 -17.33 -4.28
C GLU A 448 -14.96 -16.29 -5.21
N PRO A 449 -13.63 -16.09 -5.29
CA PRO A 449 -13.06 -15.17 -6.26
C PRO A 449 -13.40 -15.53 -7.70
N ALA A 450 -13.26 -16.79 -8.08
CA ALA A 450 -13.63 -17.25 -9.42
C ALA A 450 -15.16 -17.18 -9.67
N ARG A 451 -15.98 -17.48 -8.63
CA ARG A 451 -17.45 -17.30 -8.68
C ARG A 451 -17.81 -15.85 -8.95
N GLN A 452 -17.19 -14.91 -8.22
CA GLN A 452 -17.49 -13.48 -8.37
C GLN A 452 -17.08 -12.96 -9.74
N ILE A 453 -15.93 -13.39 -10.28
CA ILE A 453 -15.52 -13.04 -11.65
C ILE A 453 -16.56 -13.52 -12.67
N ALA A 454 -17.07 -14.74 -12.52
CA ALA A 454 -18.13 -15.28 -13.39
C ALA A 454 -19.45 -14.49 -13.26
N ILE A 455 -19.85 -14.12 -12.04
CA ILE A 455 -21.04 -13.29 -11.79
C ILE A 455 -20.89 -11.92 -12.47
N ASN A 456 -19.75 -11.26 -12.31
CA ASN A 456 -19.49 -9.96 -12.92
C ASN A 456 -19.46 -10.03 -14.46
N ALA A 457 -19.15 -11.22 -15.02
CA ALA A 457 -19.24 -11.49 -16.44
C ALA A 457 -20.66 -11.81 -16.93
N GLY A 458 -21.65 -11.94 -16.02
CA GLY A 458 -23.02 -12.28 -16.33
C GLY A 458 -23.23 -13.77 -16.62
N LEU A 459 -22.35 -14.64 -16.11
CA LEU A 459 -22.33 -16.07 -16.37
C LEU A 459 -22.72 -16.87 -15.12
N GLU A 460 -23.12 -18.16 -15.30
CA GLU A 460 -23.48 -19.05 -14.19
C GLU A 460 -22.23 -19.55 -13.45
N PRO A 461 -21.96 -19.08 -12.23
CA PRO A 461 -20.70 -19.34 -11.52
C PRO A 461 -20.52 -20.82 -11.15
N ALA A 462 -21.60 -21.53 -10.83
CA ALA A 462 -21.53 -22.93 -10.40
C ALA A 462 -20.99 -23.84 -11.51
N VAL A 463 -21.41 -23.59 -12.75
CA VAL A 463 -20.97 -24.37 -13.92
C VAL A 463 -19.48 -24.13 -14.19
N ILE A 464 -19.06 -22.88 -14.12
CA ILE A 464 -17.67 -22.47 -14.39
C ILE A 464 -16.72 -23.06 -13.34
N VAL A 465 -17.02 -22.86 -12.05
CA VAL A 465 -16.17 -23.38 -10.97
C VAL A 465 -16.09 -24.90 -11.01
N GLN A 466 -17.22 -25.60 -11.24
CA GLN A 466 -17.22 -27.06 -11.33
C GLN A 466 -16.34 -27.54 -12.49
N LYS A 467 -16.37 -26.87 -13.63
CA LYS A 467 -15.54 -27.23 -14.77
C LYS A 467 -14.08 -26.98 -14.53
N VAL A 468 -13.71 -25.83 -13.89
CA VAL A 468 -12.33 -25.56 -13.50
C VAL A 468 -11.81 -26.60 -12.50
N LYS A 469 -12.61 -27.00 -11.50
CA LYS A 469 -12.26 -28.07 -10.54
C LYS A 469 -11.96 -29.41 -11.20
N SER A 470 -12.66 -29.73 -12.28
CA SER A 470 -12.51 -31.00 -13.02
C SER A 470 -11.44 -30.95 -14.12
N SER A 471 -10.83 -29.80 -14.35
CA SER A 471 -9.78 -29.58 -15.34
C SER A 471 -8.39 -29.84 -14.74
N ASP A 472 -7.36 -29.91 -15.60
CA ASP A 472 -5.97 -30.01 -15.18
C ASP A 472 -5.52 -28.77 -14.41
N VAL A 473 -4.53 -28.93 -13.52
CA VAL A 473 -3.94 -27.82 -12.77
C VAL A 473 -3.41 -26.76 -13.71
N GLY A 474 -3.82 -25.50 -13.48
CA GLY A 474 -3.47 -24.36 -14.33
C GLY A 474 -4.48 -24.03 -15.42
N VAL A 475 -5.44 -24.92 -15.71
CA VAL A 475 -6.56 -24.61 -16.60
C VAL A 475 -7.64 -23.86 -15.82
N GLY A 476 -8.01 -22.68 -16.29
CA GLY A 476 -9.01 -21.81 -15.71
C GLY A 476 -9.96 -21.22 -16.75
N PHE A 477 -10.76 -20.28 -16.33
CA PHE A 477 -11.74 -19.61 -17.17
C PHE A 477 -11.33 -18.16 -17.46
N ASP A 478 -11.06 -17.86 -18.74
CA ASP A 478 -10.88 -16.50 -19.22
C ASP A 478 -12.25 -15.83 -19.36
N ALA A 479 -12.62 -15.01 -18.38
CA ALA A 479 -13.91 -14.31 -18.37
C ALA A 479 -14.00 -13.18 -19.42
N GLY A 480 -12.88 -12.73 -19.96
CA GLY A 480 -12.83 -11.75 -21.04
C GLY A 480 -13.27 -12.35 -22.36
N LYS A 481 -12.74 -13.54 -22.70
CA LYS A 481 -13.02 -14.28 -23.95
C LYS A 481 -14.10 -15.35 -23.78
N GLU A 482 -14.50 -15.67 -22.55
CA GLU A 482 -15.45 -16.71 -22.20
C GLU A 482 -15.00 -18.14 -22.61
N GLU A 483 -13.70 -18.39 -22.47
CA GLU A 483 -13.07 -19.66 -22.87
C GLU A 483 -12.32 -20.32 -21.70
N TYR A 484 -12.16 -21.64 -21.75
CA TYR A 484 -11.31 -22.38 -20.80
C TYR A 484 -9.91 -22.54 -21.41
N VAL A 485 -8.91 -22.01 -20.72
CA VAL A 485 -7.54 -21.95 -21.21
C VAL A 485 -6.52 -22.32 -20.14
N ASP A 486 -5.31 -22.72 -20.56
CA ASP A 486 -4.16 -22.73 -19.66
C ASP A 486 -3.84 -21.27 -19.31
N MET A 487 -4.13 -20.89 -18.07
CA MET A 487 -4.07 -19.49 -17.62
C MET A 487 -2.67 -18.89 -17.76
N LYS A 488 -1.62 -19.66 -17.44
CA LYS A 488 -0.24 -19.20 -17.57
C LYS A 488 0.14 -18.97 -19.03
N LYS A 489 -0.23 -19.87 -19.94
CA LYS A 489 0.04 -19.70 -21.38
C LYS A 489 -0.76 -18.55 -21.99
N ALA A 490 -1.99 -18.37 -21.53
CA ALA A 490 -2.83 -17.25 -21.94
C ALA A 490 -2.36 -15.88 -21.37
N GLY A 491 -1.36 -15.90 -20.48
CA GLY A 491 -0.85 -14.70 -19.84
C GLY A 491 -1.67 -14.23 -18.63
N ILE A 492 -2.73 -14.97 -18.24
CA ILE A 492 -3.60 -14.64 -17.10
C ILE A 492 -2.97 -15.20 -15.83
N VAL A 493 -2.20 -14.37 -15.13
CA VAL A 493 -1.40 -14.76 -13.97
C VAL A 493 -1.60 -13.78 -12.82
N ASP A 494 -1.53 -14.29 -11.59
CA ASP A 494 -1.55 -13.50 -10.36
C ASP A 494 -0.23 -13.69 -9.61
N PRO A 495 0.31 -12.66 -8.93
CA PRO A 495 1.45 -12.82 -8.05
C PRO A 495 1.12 -13.74 -6.88
N THR A 496 1.99 -14.68 -6.57
CA THR A 496 1.81 -15.62 -5.45
C THR A 496 1.66 -14.88 -4.12
N LYS A 497 2.47 -13.84 -3.91
CA LYS A 497 2.42 -12.99 -2.72
C LYS A 497 1.06 -12.32 -2.54
N VAL A 498 0.45 -11.82 -3.62
CA VAL A 498 -0.89 -11.21 -3.63
C VAL A 498 -1.94 -12.23 -3.21
N THR A 499 -1.98 -13.38 -3.89
CA THR A 499 -2.98 -14.43 -3.64
C THR A 499 -2.91 -14.99 -2.22
N ARG A 500 -1.69 -15.28 -1.71
CA ARG A 500 -1.54 -15.79 -0.34
C ARG A 500 -1.85 -14.75 0.73
N SER A 501 -1.42 -13.49 0.53
CA SER A 501 -1.67 -12.40 1.49
C SER A 501 -3.16 -12.09 1.59
N ALA A 502 -3.87 -12.08 0.47
CA ALA A 502 -5.32 -11.93 0.44
C ALA A 502 -6.02 -13.01 1.27
N LEU A 503 -5.63 -14.28 1.10
CA LEU A 503 -6.19 -15.40 1.85
C LEU A 503 -5.88 -15.31 3.36
N GLN A 504 -4.63 -14.99 3.73
CA GLN A 504 -4.19 -14.88 5.12
C GLN A 504 -4.87 -13.73 5.86
N ASN A 505 -4.94 -12.55 5.24
CA ASN A 505 -5.58 -11.37 5.84
C ASN A 505 -7.09 -11.57 5.99
N ALA A 506 -7.74 -12.16 4.98
CA ALA A 506 -9.16 -12.51 5.04
C ALA A 506 -9.46 -13.47 6.20
N ALA A 507 -8.67 -14.53 6.35
CA ALA A 507 -8.82 -15.51 7.41
C ALA A 507 -8.56 -14.94 8.81
N SER A 508 -7.58 -14.06 8.95
CA SER A 508 -7.26 -13.39 10.21
C SER A 508 -8.46 -12.62 10.74
N ILE A 509 -9.04 -11.75 9.91
CA ILE A 509 -10.19 -10.93 10.30
C ILE A 509 -11.46 -11.80 10.44
N ALA A 510 -11.68 -12.78 9.57
CA ALA A 510 -12.79 -13.70 9.73
C ALA A 510 -12.74 -14.42 11.08
N SER A 511 -11.58 -14.92 11.48
CA SER A 511 -11.38 -15.56 12.78
C SER A 511 -11.68 -14.62 13.96
N MET A 512 -11.31 -13.33 13.86
CA MET A 512 -11.64 -12.33 14.88
C MET A 512 -13.14 -12.08 14.98
N VAL A 513 -13.83 -11.91 13.85
CA VAL A 513 -15.29 -11.73 13.82
C VAL A 513 -16.02 -12.92 14.42
N LEU A 514 -15.62 -14.14 14.07
CA LEU A 514 -16.27 -15.37 14.56
C LEU A 514 -16.10 -15.59 16.06
N THR A 515 -14.98 -15.15 16.64
CA THR A 515 -14.70 -15.26 18.09
C THR A 515 -15.22 -14.07 18.88
N THR A 516 -15.84 -13.07 18.24
CA THR A 516 -16.41 -11.91 18.92
C THR A 516 -17.77 -12.25 19.53
N GLU A 517 -17.95 -11.92 20.83
CA GLU A 517 -19.20 -12.15 21.58
C GLU A 517 -19.94 -10.86 21.92
N SER A 518 -19.23 -9.74 22.04
CA SER A 518 -19.85 -8.46 22.37
C SER A 518 -19.27 -7.30 21.58
N LEU A 519 -20.13 -6.31 21.30
CA LEU A 519 -19.78 -5.05 20.66
C LEU A 519 -20.09 -3.89 21.59
N VAL A 520 -19.16 -2.96 21.74
CA VAL A 520 -19.30 -1.79 22.62
C VAL A 520 -19.08 -0.52 21.80
N THR A 521 -20.03 0.39 21.82
CA THR A 521 -19.94 1.68 21.14
C THR A 521 -20.45 2.84 22.02
N ASP A 522 -20.13 4.06 21.64
CA ASP A 522 -20.68 5.25 22.28
C ASP A 522 -22.17 5.38 21.96
N ALA A 523 -22.97 5.66 23.00
CA ALA A 523 -24.39 5.99 22.80
C ALA A 523 -24.55 7.17 21.84
N PRO A 524 -25.58 7.17 20.98
CA PRO A 524 -25.87 8.31 20.13
C PRO A 524 -26.04 9.56 21.00
N GLU A 525 -25.44 10.66 20.59
CA GLU A 525 -25.72 11.94 21.22
C GLU A 525 -27.21 12.27 20.99
N GLN A 526 -27.95 12.38 22.08
CA GLN A 526 -29.31 12.92 22.01
C GLN A 526 -29.19 14.35 21.47
N LYS A 527 -29.59 14.58 20.23
CA LYS A 527 -29.82 15.94 19.75
C LYS A 527 -30.86 16.55 20.71
N CYS A 528 -30.41 17.45 21.58
CA CYS A 528 -31.31 18.26 22.37
C CYS A 528 -32.21 18.98 21.38
N ASN A 529 -33.42 18.54 21.27
CA ASN A 529 -34.50 19.26 20.60
C ASN A 529 -34.85 20.43 21.53
N CYS A 530 -34.00 21.45 21.59
CA CYS A 530 -34.33 22.72 22.21
C CYS A 530 -35.42 23.31 21.34
N GLY A 531 -36.64 22.94 21.67
CA GLY A 531 -37.84 23.50 21.08
C GLY A 531 -37.78 25.03 21.14
N ASN A 532 -38.03 25.59 20.02
CA ASN A 532 -38.24 27.01 19.79
C ASN A 532 -39.44 27.48 20.63
N HIS A 533 -39.21 27.79 21.92
CA HIS A 533 -40.15 28.59 22.69
C HIS A 533 -39.97 30.05 22.28
N GLY A 534 -40.60 30.38 21.16
CA GLY A 534 -40.96 31.73 20.87
C GLY A 534 -42.05 32.16 21.87
N GLU A 535 -41.69 32.70 23.00
CA GLU A 535 -42.58 33.54 23.80
C GLU A 535 -42.32 34.99 23.45
N GLY A 536 -43.42 35.61 23.01
CA GLY A 536 -43.49 36.97 22.57
C GLY A 536 -43.01 37.98 23.62
N MET A 537 -42.22 38.92 23.20
CA MET A 537 -42.03 40.17 23.93
C MET A 537 -43.29 41.05 23.78
N PRO A 538 -43.85 41.57 24.85
CA PRO A 538 -44.88 42.62 24.75
C PRO A 538 -44.23 43.93 24.32
N ALA A 539 -44.80 44.51 23.30
CA ALA A 539 -44.54 45.90 22.90
C ALA A 539 -45.00 46.86 24.00
N GLY A 540 -44.14 47.83 24.34
CA GLY A 540 -44.59 49.03 25.03
C GLY A 540 -43.55 49.59 26.01
N MET A 541 -42.82 50.63 25.65
CA MET A 541 -42.93 51.99 26.14
C MET A 541 -41.74 52.86 25.66
N ASP A 542 -42.17 53.92 25.00
CA ASP A 542 -41.41 55.15 24.75
C ASP A 542 -40.76 55.73 26.01
N GLY A 543 -39.67 56.44 25.84
CA GLY A 543 -39.35 57.55 26.70
C GLY A 543 -37.90 57.79 27.08
N MET A 544 -37.31 58.78 26.41
CA MET A 544 -36.38 59.80 26.96
C MET A 544 -34.98 59.40 27.50
N TYR A 545 -34.05 59.82 26.85
CA TYR A 545 -32.88 60.73 26.91
C TYR A 545 -31.73 60.20 26.07
#